data_0c9f24dc021de435992641da3ab1af70
#
_entry.id   0c9f24dc021de435992641da3ab1af70
#
_cell.length_a   1.000
_cell.length_b   1.000
_cell.length_c   1.000
_cell.angle_alpha   90.00
_cell.angle_beta   90.00
_cell.angle_gamma   90.00
#
_symmetry.space_group_name_H-M   'P 1'
#
loop_
_entity.id
_entity.type
_entity.pdbx_description
1 polymer ?
#
loop_
_entity_poly.entity_id
_entity_poly.type
_entity_poly.pdbx_seq_one_letter_code
_entity_poly.pdbx_strand_id
1 'polypeptide(L)'
;HKEYRRQRQMCIRDSVSDPQSAPKLLVGTGKEDVHLCVVLTSDRGLCGGFNSNIIKKAKNYFEKIQKEGKSLKIITVGSKGYDQLKRQYGNSIIENISFKESKNINYFDAAKVGNLIIEKFQNEEFDFCTIFFNKFKNVISQIPQAQQIIPLENENKDKDEKLESNYEFEPDEDEILSNLLPKNISTQIFKAMLENSASEQGSRMTAMDNATRNAGDLVDKLTIQYNRSRQAAITKELIEIISGAESL
;
A
#
# COMPACT_ATOMS: atom_id res chain seq x y z
N HIS A 1 19.44 18.06 -5.73
CA HIS A 1 18.05 18.41 -5.42
C HIS A 1 17.36 17.51 -4.36
N LYS A 2 17.78 16.25 -4.19
CA LYS A 2 17.22 15.36 -3.12
C LYS A 2 17.75 15.71 -1.72
N GLU A 3 19.01 16.12 -1.61
CA GLU A 3 19.63 16.52 -0.35
C GLU A 3 19.04 17.83 0.19
N TYR A 4 18.82 18.82 -0.66
CA TYR A 4 18.19 20.09 -0.26
C TYR A 4 16.75 19.93 0.27
N ARG A 5 16.01 18.95 -0.24
CA ARG A 5 14.66 18.65 0.27
C ARG A 5 14.69 17.96 1.64
N ARG A 6 15.67 17.08 1.88
CA ARG A 6 15.88 16.45 3.18
C ARG A 6 16.35 17.45 4.25
N GLN A 7 17.25 18.36 3.90
CA GLN A 7 17.70 19.42 4.80
C GLN A 7 16.55 20.35 5.23
N ARG A 8 15.67 20.77 4.33
CA ARG A 8 14.50 21.59 4.71
C ARG A 8 13.56 20.92 5.69
N GLN A 9 13.33 19.62 5.57
CA GLN A 9 12.47 18.88 6.49
C GLN A 9 13.13 18.68 7.88
N MET A 10 14.45 18.59 7.94
CA MET A 10 15.20 18.47 9.19
C MET A 10 15.24 19.79 9.98
N CYS A 11 15.47 20.91 9.31
CA CYS A 11 15.58 22.22 9.98
C CYS A 11 14.29 22.68 10.65
N ILE A 12 13.12 22.36 10.09
CA ILE A 12 11.82 22.82 10.59
C ILE A 12 11.52 22.31 12.00
N ARG A 13 11.94 21.11 12.36
CA ARG A 13 11.65 20.53 13.66
C ARG A 13 12.66 20.92 14.75
N ASP A 14 13.94 21.08 14.38
CA ASP A 14 15.00 21.40 15.34
C ASP A 14 14.96 22.88 15.76
N SER A 15 14.18 23.69 15.03
CA SER A 15 14.00 25.13 15.31
C SER A 15 12.83 25.42 16.24
N VAL A 16 11.96 24.44 16.55
CA VAL A 16 10.84 24.65 17.47
C VAL A 16 11.39 24.78 18.89
N SER A 17 11.52 26.00 19.34
CA SER A 17 12.14 26.37 20.62
C SER A 17 11.30 25.97 21.85
N ASP A 18 10.01 25.68 21.65
CA ASP A 18 9.08 25.34 22.72
C ASP A 18 8.16 24.17 22.33
N PRO A 19 8.30 22.98 22.99
CA PRO A 19 7.47 21.80 22.67
C PRO A 19 5.96 22.01 22.92
N GLN A 20 5.58 23.04 23.69
CA GLN A 20 4.18 23.34 24.00
C GLN A 20 3.50 24.21 22.93
N SER A 21 4.26 24.94 22.14
CA SER A 21 3.73 25.76 21.02
C SER A 21 3.74 25.02 19.68
N ALA A 22 4.42 23.88 19.59
CA ALA A 22 4.53 23.12 18.34
C ALA A 22 3.17 22.60 17.84
N PRO A 23 2.89 22.66 16.51
CA PRO A 23 1.66 22.13 15.95
C PRO A 23 1.45 20.65 16.32
N LYS A 24 0.23 20.30 16.76
CA LYS A 24 -0.15 18.93 17.16
C LYS A 24 0.20 17.86 16.10
N LEU A 25 0.21 18.20 14.83
CA LEU A 25 0.59 17.32 13.73
C LEU A 25 2.06 16.86 13.78
N LEU A 26 2.93 17.67 14.42
CA LEU A 26 4.36 17.38 14.53
C LEU A 26 4.67 16.55 15.77
N VAL A 27 4.09 16.91 16.91
CA VAL A 27 4.39 16.33 18.24
C VAL A 27 3.42 15.21 18.60
N GLY A 28 2.23 15.20 18.03
CA GLY A 28 1.13 14.30 18.39
C GLY A 28 0.23 14.89 19.47
N THR A 29 -0.76 14.11 19.91
CA THR A 29 -1.72 14.48 20.95
C THR A 29 -1.17 14.23 22.37
N GLY A 30 -0.01 13.56 22.49
CA GLY A 30 0.54 13.08 23.77
C GLY A 30 -0.18 11.86 24.35
N LYS A 31 -1.22 11.37 23.66
CA LYS A 31 -1.93 10.12 23.97
C LYS A 31 -1.54 9.05 22.94
N GLU A 32 -1.65 7.79 23.33
CA GLU A 32 -1.34 6.66 22.44
C GLU A 32 -2.48 5.64 22.37
N ASP A 33 -3.71 6.09 22.58
CA ASP A 33 -4.85 5.19 22.76
C ASP A 33 -5.47 4.75 21.46
N VAL A 34 -5.50 5.62 20.43
CA VAL A 34 -6.21 5.36 19.16
C VAL A 34 -5.26 5.42 17.98
N HIS A 35 -5.12 4.30 17.28
CA HIS A 35 -4.29 4.16 16.09
C HIS A 35 -5.14 4.15 14.81
N LEU A 36 -4.87 5.08 13.90
CA LEU A 36 -5.40 5.07 12.53
C LEU A 36 -4.43 4.35 11.60
N CYS A 37 -4.92 3.33 10.91
CA CYS A 37 -4.15 2.57 9.94
C CYS A 37 -4.72 2.78 8.53
N VAL A 38 -3.93 3.36 7.63
CA VAL A 38 -4.30 3.57 6.23
C VAL A 38 -3.67 2.46 5.39
N VAL A 39 -4.49 1.62 4.76
CA VAL A 39 -4.01 0.46 3.99
C VAL A 39 -4.22 0.70 2.50
N LEU A 40 -3.11 0.83 1.76
CA LEU A 40 -3.13 1.00 0.31
C LEU A 40 -3.11 -0.37 -0.37
N THR A 41 -4.12 -0.63 -1.18
CA THR A 41 -4.24 -1.86 -1.98
C THR A 41 -4.65 -1.52 -3.40
N SER A 42 -4.75 -2.52 -4.27
CA SER A 42 -5.28 -2.33 -5.61
C SER A 42 -6.81 -2.33 -5.64
N ASP A 43 -7.37 -1.68 -6.65
CA ASP A 43 -8.79 -1.80 -6.97
C ASP A 43 -9.08 -3.03 -7.88
N ARG A 44 -8.08 -3.47 -8.63
CA ARG A 44 -8.16 -4.59 -9.56
C ARG A 44 -7.42 -5.81 -9.03
N GLY A 45 -7.84 -7.00 -9.43
CA GLY A 45 -7.14 -8.25 -9.12
C GLY A 45 -6.02 -8.58 -10.11
N LEU A 46 -5.62 -9.84 -10.11
CA LEU A 46 -4.61 -10.43 -11.00
C LEU A 46 -3.21 -9.83 -10.84
N CYS A 47 -2.87 -9.40 -9.62
CA CYS A 47 -1.57 -8.87 -9.25
C CYS A 47 -0.79 -9.81 -8.30
N GLY A 48 -0.96 -11.13 -8.47
CA GLY A 48 -0.27 -12.13 -7.65
C GLY A 48 -0.51 -11.96 -6.16
N GLY A 49 0.54 -12.02 -5.36
CA GLY A 49 0.52 -11.86 -3.90
C GLY A 49 0.50 -10.42 -3.38
N PHE A 50 0.43 -9.41 -4.26
CA PHE A 50 0.55 -8.00 -3.92
C PHE A 50 -0.39 -7.57 -2.77
N ASN A 51 -1.70 -7.78 -2.92
CA ASN A 51 -2.69 -7.41 -1.92
C ASN A 51 -2.56 -8.25 -0.64
N SER A 52 -2.35 -9.55 -0.79
CA SER A 52 -2.27 -10.47 0.35
C SER A 52 -1.07 -10.17 1.25
N ASN A 53 0.06 -9.80 0.67
CA ASN A 53 1.29 -9.50 1.40
C ASN A 53 1.15 -8.24 2.26
N ILE A 54 0.59 -7.15 1.69
CA ILE A 54 0.40 -5.91 2.45
C ILE A 54 -0.66 -6.09 3.55
N ILE A 55 -1.74 -6.80 3.26
CA ILE A 55 -2.79 -7.08 4.23
C ILE A 55 -2.27 -7.96 5.37
N LYS A 56 -1.44 -8.96 5.08
CA LYS A 56 -0.78 -9.78 6.11
C LYS A 56 0.08 -8.91 7.03
N LYS A 57 0.87 -7.99 6.46
CA LYS A 57 1.67 -7.05 7.27
C LYS A 57 0.80 -6.13 8.12
N ALA A 58 -0.27 -5.58 7.54
CA ALA A 58 -1.22 -4.75 8.26
C ALA A 58 -1.90 -5.51 9.40
N LYS A 59 -2.38 -6.73 9.17
CA LYS A 59 -2.99 -7.58 10.20
C LYS A 59 -2.04 -7.87 11.37
N ASN A 60 -0.79 -8.20 11.10
CA ASN A 60 0.21 -8.42 12.14
C ASN A 60 0.40 -7.17 13.02
N TYR A 61 0.30 -5.98 12.43
CA TYR A 61 0.37 -4.72 13.15
C TYR A 61 -0.92 -4.46 13.96
N PHE A 62 -2.08 -4.73 13.38
CA PHE A 62 -3.37 -4.60 14.07
C PHE A 62 -3.45 -5.48 15.32
N GLU A 63 -2.98 -6.73 15.22
CA GLU A 63 -2.92 -7.64 16.34
C GLU A 63 -2.00 -7.15 17.47
N LYS A 64 -0.91 -6.46 17.14
CA LYS A 64 -0.04 -5.84 18.13
C LYS A 64 -0.75 -4.72 18.89
N ILE A 65 -1.40 -3.81 18.16
CA ILE A 65 -2.16 -2.71 18.75
C ILE A 65 -3.27 -3.23 19.66
N GLN A 66 -4.01 -4.25 19.22
CA GLN A 66 -5.09 -4.85 20.02
C GLN A 66 -4.57 -5.57 21.26
N LYS A 67 -3.39 -6.23 21.18
CA LYS A 67 -2.74 -6.85 22.36
C LYS A 67 -2.26 -5.83 23.37
N GLU A 68 -1.90 -4.63 22.93
CA GLU A 68 -1.55 -3.50 23.78
C GLU A 68 -2.78 -2.80 24.39
N GLY A 69 -3.99 -3.26 24.08
CA GLY A 69 -5.25 -2.70 24.57
C GLY A 69 -5.66 -1.39 23.93
N LYS A 70 -5.00 -1.00 22.81
CA LYS A 70 -5.26 0.25 22.10
C LYS A 70 -6.39 0.09 21.07
N SER A 71 -7.09 1.18 20.79
CA SER A 71 -8.17 1.21 19.79
C SER A 71 -7.63 1.29 18.38
N LEU A 72 -8.23 0.54 17.46
CA LEU A 72 -7.85 0.48 16.05
C LEU A 72 -8.93 1.08 15.18
N LYS A 73 -8.54 2.05 14.34
CA LYS A 73 -9.35 2.60 13.25
C LYS A 73 -8.65 2.35 11.93
N ILE A 74 -9.40 2.01 10.87
CA ILE A 74 -8.85 1.62 9.57
C ILE A 74 -9.49 2.45 8.47
N ILE A 75 -8.66 2.99 7.58
CA ILE A 75 -9.07 3.53 6.28
C ILE A 75 -8.48 2.63 5.21
N THR A 76 -9.33 2.12 4.31
CA THR A 76 -8.88 1.33 3.17
C THR A 76 -8.86 2.19 1.92
N VAL A 77 -7.74 2.17 1.21
CA VAL A 77 -7.60 2.78 -0.12
C VAL A 77 -7.39 1.65 -1.11
N GLY A 78 -8.41 1.42 -1.93
CA GLY A 78 -8.51 0.28 -2.84
C GLY A 78 -9.51 -0.78 -2.37
N SER A 79 -10.36 -1.23 -3.30
CA SER A 79 -11.46 -2.16 -3.03
C SER A 79 -11.01 -3.53 -2.54
N LYS A 80 -9.82 -4.02 -3.00
CA LYS A 80 -9.34 -5.35 -2.62
C LYS A 80 -8.89 -5.44 -1.16
N GLY A 81 -8.44 -4.33 -0.58
CA GLY A 81 -8.14 -4.23 0.85
C GLY A 81 -9.42 -4.32 1.69
N TYR A 82 -10.42 -3.56 1.30
CA TYR A 82 -11.72 -3.58 1.95
C TYR A 82 -12.34 -4.98 1.95
N ASP A 83 -12.41 -5.64 0.78
CA ASP A 83 -13.00 -6.97 0.64
C ASP A 83 -12.37 -8.01 1.60
N GLN A 84 -11.03 -7.93 1.79
CA GLN A 84 -10.30 -8.88 2.63
C GLN A 84 -10.32 -8.53 4.13
N LEU A 85 -10.43 -7.23 4.47
CA LEU A 85 -10.43 -6.78 5.86
C LEU A 85 -11.82 -6.74 6.46
N LYS A 86 -12.87 -6.50 5.66
CA LYS A 86 -14.25 -6.35 6.10
C LYS A 86 -14.73 -7.51 6.98
N ARG A 87 -14.35 -8.75 6.66
CA ARG A 87 -14.83 -9.92 7.41
C ARG A 87 -14.34 -9.94 8.86
N GLN A 88 -13.15 -9.46 9.12
CA GLN A 88 -12.51 -9.56 10.44
C GLN A 88 -12.48 -8.22 11.19
N TYR A 89 -12.37 -7.12 10.46
CA TYR A 89 -12.20 -5.77 11.02
C TYR A 89 -13.27 -4.79 10.54
N GLY A 90 -14.44 -5.28 10.11
CA GLY A 90 -15.51 -4.45 9.55
C GLY A 90 -15.93 -3.29 10.46
N ASN A 91 -16.02 -3.53 11.77
CA ASN A 91 -16.39 -2.51 12.77
C ASN A 91 -15.29 -1.45 12.99
N SER A 92 -14.04 -1.76 12.66
CA SER A 92 -12.91 -0.83 12.78
C SER A 92 -12.67 -0.03 11.50
N ILE A 93 -13.27 -0.42 10.38
CA ILE A 93 -13.15 0.30 9.10
C ILE A 93 -14.07 1.51 9.13
N ILE A 94 -13.46 2.70 9.12
CA ILE A 94 -14.21 3.97 9.13
C ILE A 94 -14.60 4.34 7.71
N GLU A 95 -13.68 4.15 6.75
CA GLU A 95 -13.86 4.62 5.38
C GLU A 95 -13.16 3.73 4.36
N ASN A 96 -13.77 3.65 3.17
CA ASN A 96 -13.22 2.95 2.03
C ASN A 96 -13.18 3.87 0.82
N ILE A 97 -11.98 4.20 0.36
CA ILE A 97 -11.74 5.08 -0.78
C ILE A 97 -11.29 4.23 -1.96
N SER A 98 -11.95 4.37 -3.11
CA SER A 98 -11.59 3.68 -4.34
C SER A 98 -11.32 4.71 -5.44
N PHE A 99 -10.22 4.49 -6.17
CA PHE A 99 -9.83 5.29 -7.32
C PHE A 99 -10.02 4.53 -8.65
N LYS A 100 -11.01 3.64 -8.68
CA LYS A 100 -11.27 2.74 -9.81
C LYS A 100 -11.56 3.46 -11.13
N GLU A 101 -12.11 4.67 -11.03
CA GLU A 101 -12.45 5.52 -12.18
C GLU A 101 -11.27 6.34 -12.69
N SER A 102 -10.28 6.61 -11.83
CA SER A 102 -9.09 7.35 -12.21
C SER A 102 -8.11 6.45 -12.95
N LYS A 103 -7.75 6.82 -14.19
CA LYS A 103 -6.74 6.08 -14.96
C LYS A 103 -5.33 6.21 -14.36
N ASN A 104 -5.01 7.38 -13.83
CA ASN A 104 -3.73 7.70 -13.21
C ASN A 104 -3.96 8.34 -11.84
N ILE A 105 -3.12 7.99 -10.89
CA ILE A 105 -3.10 8.60 -9.56
C ILE A 105 -2.50 10.00 -9.66
N ASN A 106 -3.27 11.01 -9.26
CA ASN A 106 -2.87 12.40 -9.26
C ASN A 106 -2.62 12.89 -7.82
N TYR A 107 -1.86 13.98 -7.70
CA TYR A 107 -1.65 14.63 -6.39
C TYR A 107 -2.98 14.99 -5.70
N PHE A 108 -4.00 15.38 -6.48
CA PHE A 108 -5.32 15.73 -5.98
C PHE A 108 -6.02 14.55 -5.27
N ASP A 109 -5.83 13.32 -5.76
CA ASP A 109 -6.36 12.10 -5.14
C ASP A 109 -5.68 11.85 -3.79
N ALA A 110 -4.37 12.04 -3.72
CA ALA A 110 -3.62 11.94 -2.47
C ALA A 110 -3.99 13.06 -1.48
N ALA A 111 -4.23 14.26 -1.98
CA ALA A 111 -4.66 15.38 -1.15
C ALA A 111 -6.05 15.16 -0.54
N LYS A 112 -6.98 14.49 -1.24
CA LYS A 112 -8.27 14.08 -0.66
C LYS A 112 -8.09 13.16 0.54
N VAL A 113 -7.23 12.14 0.41
CA VAL A 113 -6.92 11.22 1.51
C VAL A 113 -6.21 11.97 2.64
N GLY A 114 -5.27 12.85 2.30
CA GLY A 114 -4.54 13.67 3.26
C GLY A 114 -5.46 14.59 4.08
N ASN A 115 -6.35 15.31 3.40
CA ASN A 115 -7.31 16.20 4.05
C ASN A 115 -8.26 15.45 4.97
N LEU A 116 -8.75 14.27 4.55
CA LEU A 116 -9.58 13.41 5.39
C LEU A 116 -8.84 12.98 6.68
N ILE A 117 -7.57 12.61 6.57
CA ILE A 117 -6.75 12.22 7.73
C ILE A 117 -6.55 13.42 8.65
N ILE A 118 -6.25 14.61 8.10
CA ILE A 118 -6.03 15.84 8.86
C ILE A 118 -7.32 16.27 9.57
N GLU A 119 -8.47 16.23 8.89
CA GLU A 119 -9.78 16.55 9.48
C GLU A 119 -10.08 15.64 10.68
N LYS A 120 -9.89 14.33 10.52
CA LYS A 120 -10.09 13.37 11.61
C LYS A 120 -9.10 13.56 12.76
N PHE A 121 -7.87 13.99 12.48
CA PHE A 121 -6.90 14.32 13.50
C PHE A 121 -7.28 15.59 14.27
N GLN A 122 -7.75 16.61 13.59
CA GLN A 122 -8.24 17.84 14.21
C GLN A 122 -9.46 17.61 15.12
N ASN A 123 -10.30 16.64 14.73
CA ASN A 123 -11.44 16.18 15.55
C ASN A 123 -11.03 15.23 16.69
N GLU A 124 -9.73 15.04 16.93
CA GLU A 124 -9.17 14.16 17.98
C GLU A 124 -9.70 12.70 17.89
N GLU A 125 -10.00 12.24 16.68
CA GLU A 125 -10.50 10.88 16.47
C GLU A 125 -9.40 9.80 16.59
N PHE A 126 -8.13 10.17 16.49
CA PHE A 126 -6.99 9.27 16.62
C PHE A 126 -5.73 10.03 17.03
N ASP A 127 -4.74 9.31 17.56
CA ASP A 127 -3.46 9.84 18.06
C ASP A 127 -2.31 9.55 17.08
N PHE A 128 -2.27 8.34 16.52
CA PHE A 128 -1.24 7.89 15.61
C PHE A 128 -1.82 7.52 14.24
N CYS A 129 -1.11 7.89 13.17
CA CYS A 129 -1.44 7.47 11.82
C CYS A 129 -0.29 6.73 11.17
N THR A 130 -0.54 5.48 10.74
CA THR A 130 0.41 4.63 10.03
C THR A 130 -0.15 4.24 8.68
N ILE A 131 0.63 4.47 7.60
CA ILE A 131 0.27 4.07 6.24
C ILE A 131 0.98 2.77 5.86
N PHE A 132 0.23 1.85 5.26
CA PHE A 132 0.72 0.57 4.74
C PHE A 132 0.68 0.58 3.22
N PHE A 133 1.82 0.37 2.59
CA PHE A 133 1.97 0.33 1.13
C PHE A 133 3.08 -0.61 0.71
N ASN A 134 3.10 -0.98 -0.57
CA ASN A 134 4.20 -1.77 -1.12
C ASN A 134 5.23 -0.83 -1.76
N LYS A 135 6.45 -0.82 -1.20
CA LYS A 135 7.58 -0.09 -1.76
C LYS A 135 8.09 -0.83 -2.99
N PHE A 136 8.22 -0.12 -4.09
CA PHE A 136 8.77 -0.65 -5.33
C PHE A 136 10.30 -0.75 -5.24
N LYS A 137 10.84 -1.97 -5.30
CA LYS A 137 12.27 -2.21 -5.42
C LYS A 137 12.66 -2.53 -6.86
N ASN A 138 11.99 -3.48 -7.45
CA ASN A 138 12.07 -3.87 -8.86
C ASN A 138 10.79 -4.61 -9.26
N VAL A 139 10.68 -5.00 -10.55
CA VAL A 139 9.50 -5.68 -11.10
C VAL A 139 9.21 -7.01 -10.39
N ILE A 140 10.24 -7.71 -9.92
CA ILE A 140 10.12 -9.02 -9.28
C ILE A 140 9.86 -8.89 -7.77
N SER A 141 10.41 -7.84 -7.13
CA SER A 141 10.39 -7.68 -5.67
C SER A 141 9.71 -6.39 -5.26
N GLN A 142 8.58 -6.52 -4.56
CA GLN A 142 7.86 -5.45 -3.90
C GLN A 142 7.88 -5.73 -2.40
N ILE A 143 8.19 -4.72 -1.61
CA ILE A 143 8.38 -4.86 -0.16
C ILE A 143 7.21 -4.17 0.56
N PRO A 144 6.34 -4.93 1.25
CA PRO A 144 5.32 -4.32 2.11
C PRO A 144 5.99 -3.48 3.19
N GLN A 145 5.60 -2.21 3.31
CA GLN A 145 6.15 -1.26 4.28
C GLN A 145 5.03 -0.66 5.13
N ALA A 146 5.34 -0.38 6.40
CA ALA A 146 4.54 0.46 7.28
C ALA A 146 5.36 1.73 7.53
N GLN A 147 4.74 2.88 7.38
CA GLN A 147 5.35 4.18 7.62
C GLN A 147 4.41 4.99 8.50
N GLN A 148 4.93 5.51 9.61
CA GLN A 148 4.19 6.45 10.44
C GLN A 148 4.16 7.81 9.75
N ILE A 149 3.00 8.46 9.76
CA ILE A 149 2.79 9.79 9.17
C ILE A 149 2.51 10.81 10.26
N ILE A 150 1.76 10.44 11.28
CA ILE A 150 1.41 11.29 12.42
C ILE A 150 1.65 10.52 13.69
N PRO A 151 2.40 11.08 14.67
CA PRO A 151 3.29 12.22 14.52
C PRO A 151 4.43 11.93 13.55
N LEU A 152 5.05 12.99 13.01
CA LEU A 152 6.16 12.86 12.07
C LEU A 152 7.36 12.20 12.75
N GLU A 153 7.76 11.03 12.26
CA GLU A 153 8.89 10.27 12.79
C GLU A 153 10.22 10.87 12.32
N ASN A 154 11.13 11.11 13.25
CA ASN A 154 12.51 11.47 12.90
C ASN A 154 13.28 10.20 12.56
N GLU A 155 13.68 10.03 11.31
CA GLU A 155 14.59 8.96 10.89
C GLU A 155 16.02 9.08 11.50
N ASN A 156 16.34 10.16 12.21
CA ASN A 156 17.68 10.44 12.74
C ASN A 156 17.67 10.50 14.28
N LYS A 157 17.54 9.34 14.96
CA LYS A 157 17.86 9.25 16.39
C LYS A 157 19.37 9.18 16.70
N ASP A 158 20.23 9.11 15.68
CA ASP A 158 21.65 8.78 15.85
C ASP A 158 22.66 9.82 15.34
N LYS A 159 22.30 11.10 15.23
CA LYS A 159 23.30 12.12 14.99
C LYS A 159 23.06 13.34 15.88
N ASP A 160 23.70 13.28 17.04
CA ASP A 160 24.04 14.45 17.86
C ASP A 160 24.98 15.40 17.09
N GLU A 161 24.47 16.13 16.13
CA GLU A 161 25.09 17.36 15.69
C GLU A 161 24.09 18.48 15.94
N LYS A 162 24.22 19.09 17.12
CA LYS A 162 23.65 20.41 17.40
C LYS A 162 24.29 21.42 16.44
N LEU A 163 23.73 21.51 15.24
CA LEU A 163 23.91 22.68 14.41
C LEU A 163 22.92 23.72 14.96
N GLU A 164 23.38 24.52 15.88
CA GLU A 164 22.74 25.79 16.27
C GLU A 164 22.85 26.76 15.08
N SER A 165 22.01 26.54 14.07
CA SER A 165 21.83 27.53 13.03
C SER A 165 20.60 28.34 13.39
N ASN A 166 20.82 29.57 13.84
CA ASN A 166 19.78 30.56 14.01
C ASN A 166 19.22 30.90 12.61
N TYR A 167 18.09 30.27 12.27
CA TYR A 167 17.34 30.67 11.08
C TYR A 167 16.31 31.73 11.49
N GLU A 168 16.32 32.85 10.81
CA GLU A 168 15.23 33.83 10.88
C GLU A 168 14.13 33.39 9.92
N PHE A 169 12.89 33.27 10.45
CA PHE A 169 11.72 32.89 9.66
C PHE A 169 10.91 34.15 9.31
N GLU A 170 10.55 34.26 8.04
CA GLU A 170 9.68 35.32 7.53
C GLU A 170 8.62 34.67 6.60
N PRO A 171 7.33 34.75 6.84
CA PRO A 171 6.62 35.21 8.05
C PRO A 171 6.80 34.26 9.25
N ASP A 172 6.01 34.43 10.31
CA ASP A 172 6.11 33.71 11.58
C ASP A 172 6.16 32.19 11.42
N GLU A 173 6.96 31.52 12.26
CA GLU A 173 7.20 30.08 12.21
C GLU A 173 5.90 29.26 12.24
N ASP A 174 4.95 29.64 13.08
CA ASP A 174 3.66 28.95 13.23
C ASP A 174 2.82 29.03 11.95
N GLU A 175 2.85 30.16 11.24
CA GLU A 175 2.13 30.31 9.97
C GLU A 175 2.75 29.44 8.87
N ILE A 176 4.08 29.38 8.82
CA ILE A 176 4.80 28.52 7.88
C ILE A 176 4.48 27.04 8.14
N LEU A 177 4.54 26.61 9.41
CA LEU A 177 4.30 25.23 9.81
C LEU A 177 2.85 24.81 9.54
N SER A 178 1.88 25.67 9.84
CA SER A 178 0.45 25.39 9.59
C SER A 178 0.15 25.13 8.12
N ASN A 179 0.88 25.77 7.20
CA ASN A 179 0.72 25.59 5.76
C ASN A 179 1.55 24.43 5.19
N LEU A 180 2.73 24.15 5.76
CA LEU A 180 3.64 23.14 5.25
C LEU A 180 3.31 21.71 5.72
N LEU A 181 2.85 21.54 6.96
CA LEU A 181 2.57 20.21 7.52
C LEU A 181 1.46 19.47 6.76
N PRO A 182 0.31 20.07 6.41
CA PRO A 182 -0.70 19.41 5.59
C PRO A 182 -0.19 19.03 4.20
N LYS A 183 0.60 19.90 3.57
CA LYS A 183 1.22 19.62 2.27
C LYS A 183 2.24 18.50 2.34
N ASN A 184 2.99 18.42 3.44
CA ASN A 184 3.96 17.34 3.67
C ASN A 184 3.24 15.98 3.80
N ILE A 185 2.19 15.90 4.62
CA ILE A 185 1.36 14.70 4.77
C ILE A 185 0.82 14.26 3.41
N SER A 186 0.20 15.17 2.66
CA SER A 186 -0.32 14.88 1.33
C SER A 186 0.76 14.40 0.35
N THR A 187 1.98 14.95 0.44
CA THR A 187 3.12 14.54 -0.39
C THR A 187 3.64 13.15 0.00
N GLN A 188 3.67 12.81 1.29
CA GLN A 188 4.04 11.47 1.75
C GLN A 188 3.02 10.42 1.30
N ILE A 189 1.72 10.73 1.40
CA ILE A 189 0.64 9.87 0.91
C ILE A 189 0.76 9.70 -0.60
N PHE A 190 0.99 10.78 -1.35
CA PHE A 190 1.18 10.73 -2.80
C PHE A 190 2.36 9.84 -3.20
N LYS A 191 3.50 9.99 -2.50
CA LYS A 191 4.65 9.10 -2.70
C LYS A 191 4.29 7.64 -2.45
N ALA A 192 3.61 7.35 -1.34
CA ALA A 192 3.17 5.99 -1.00
C ALA A 192 2.21 5.42 -2.05
N MET A 193 1.27 6.22 -2.55
CA MET A 193 0.33 5.82 -3.60
C MET A 193 1.04 5.53 -4.93
N LEU A 194 2.02 6.35 -5.33
CA LEU A 194 2.82 6.11 -6.54
C LEU A 194 3.68 4.85 -6.43
N GLU A 195 4.36 4.65 -5.30
CA GLU A 195 5.14 3.43 -5.06
C GLU A 195 4.25 2.18 -5.05
N ASN A 196 3.07 2.28 -4.45
CA ASN A 196 2.08 1.21 -4.41
C ASN A 196 1.55 0.89 -5.83
N SER A 197 1.26 1.90 -6.64
CA SER A 197 0.82 1.73 -8.03
C SER A 197 1.91 1.10 -8.90
N ALA A 198 3.15 1.57 -8.80
CA ALA A 198 4.29 0.97 -9.51
C ALA A 198 4.48 -0.50 -9.10
N SER A 199 4.38 -0.80 -7.81
CA SER A 199 4.46 -2.15 -7.26
C SER A 199 3.34 -3.05 -7.74
N GLU A 200 2.11 -2.51 -7.84
CA GLU A 200 0.95 -3.22 -8.39
C GLU A 200 1.17 -3.62 -9.85
N GLN A 201 1.63 -2.69 -10.70
CA GLN A 201 1.88 -2.98 -12.11
C GLN A 201 3.03 -3.98 -12.29
N GLY A 202 4.11 -3.85 -11.53
CA GLY A 202 5.21 -4.83 -11.54
C GLY A 202 4.76 -6.23 -11.13
N SER A 203 3.99 -6.34 -10.06
CA SER A 203 3.44 -7.62 -9.61
C SER A 203 2.45 -8.22 -10.61
N ARG A 204 1.62 -7.37 -11.24
CA ARG A 204 0.70 -7.81 -12.30
C ARG A 204 1.44 -8.34 -13.52
N MET A 205 2.49 -7.64 -13.97
CA MET A 205 3.33 -8.08 -15.09
C MET A 205 3.91 -9.46 -14.82
N THR A 206 4.53 -9.66 -13.66
CA THR A 206 5.11 -10.96 -13.27
C THR A 206 4.05 -12.06 -13.18
N ALA A 207 2.88 -11.75 -12.60
CA ALA A 207 1.78 -12.71 -12.49
C ALA A 207 1.23 -13.12 -13.85
N MET A 208 1.09 -12.18 -14.79
CA MET A 208 0.62 -12.45 -16.14
C MET A 208 1.64 -13.24 -16.97
N ASP A 209 2.93 -12.92 -16.84
CA ASP A 209 4.01 -13.69 -17.50
C ASP A 209 3.99 -15.16 -17.05
N ASN A 210 3.90 -15.40 -15.75
CA ASN A 210 3.79 -16.75 -15.20
C ASN A 210 2.50 -17.46 -15.67
N ALA A 211 1.37 -16.75 -15.73
CA ALA A 211 0.10 -17.30 -16.21
C ALA A 211 0.19 -17.68 -17.69
N THR A 212 0.81 -16.85 -18.52
CA THR A 212 1.00 -17.12 -19.97
C THR A 212 1.89 -18.35 -20.18
N ARG A 213 2.98 -18.46 -19.42
CA ARG A 213 3.88 -19.63 -19.48
C ARG A 213 3.15 -20.91 -19.09
N ASN A 214 2.45 -20.89 -17.96
CA ASN A 214 1.68 -22.05 -17.49
C ASN A 214 0.56 -22.44 -18.48
N ALA A 215 -0.08 -21.46 -19.13
CA ALA A 215 -1.08 -21.73 -20.16
C ALA A 215 -0.46 -22.39 -21.40
N GLY A 216 0.74 -21.95 -21.83
CA GLY A 216 1.49 -22.60 -22.91
C GLY A 216 1.77 -24.07 -22.59
N ASP A 217 2.34 -24.35 -21.42
CA ASP A 217 2.64 -25.71 -20.98
C ASP A 217 1.38 -26.60 -20.94
N LEU A 218 0.23 -26.03 -20.56
CA LEU A 218 -1.04 -26.76 -20.53
C LEU A 218 -1.55 -27.06 -21.94
N VAL A 219 -1.44 -26.10 -22.88
CA VAL A 219 -1.81 -26.30 -24.29
C VAL A 219 -0.98 -27.42 -24.91
N ASP A 220 0.33 -27.44 -24.68
CA ASP A 220 1.21 -28.47 -25.18
C ASP A 220 0.83 -29.87 -24.64
N LYS A 221 0.58 -29.98 -23.35
CA LYS A 221 0.12 -31.23 -22.72
C LYS A 221 -1.22 -31.71 -23.31
N LEU A 222 -2.17 -30.80 -23.46
CA LEU A 222 -3.49 -31.12 -24.04
C LEU A 222 -3.38 -31.52 -25.51
N THR A 223 -2.50 -30.89 -26.28
CA THR A 223 -2.25 -31.23 -27.68
C THR A 223 -1.69 -32.66 -27.82
N ILE A 224 -0.72 -33.03 -26.97
CA ILE A 224 -0.19 -34.39 -26.93
C ILE A 224 -1.29 -35.39 -26.56
N GLN A 225 -2.08 -35.11 -25.54
CA GLN A 225 -3.17 -35.96 -25.11
C GLN A 225 -4.25 -36.13 -26.20
N TYR A 226 -4.62 -35.04 -26.86
CA TYR A 226 -5.55 -35.05 -27.99
C TYR A 226 -5.05 -35.92 -29.15
N ASN A 227 -3.79 -35.74 -29.56
CA ASN A 227 -3.20 -36.53 -30.65
C ASN A 227 -3.16 -38.00 -30.28
N ARG A 228 -2.80 -38.38 -29.05
CA ARG A 228 -2.81 -39.77 -28.57
C ARG A 228 -4.23 -40.36 -28.59
N SER A 229 -5.22 -39.61 -28.10
CA SER A 229 -6.62 -40.06 -28.11
C SER A 229 -7.16 -40.21 -29.54
N ARG A 230 -6.83 -39.27 -30.42
CA ARG A 230 -7.19 -39.36 -31.84
C ARG A 230 -6.60 -40.60 -32.52
N GLN A 231 -5.29 -40.88 -32.30
CA GLN A 231 -4.65 -42.05 -32.84
C GLN A 231 -5.27 -43.36 -32.31
N ALA A 232 -5.58 -43.42 -31.02
CA ALA A 232 -6.26 -44.55 -30.43
C ALA A 232 -7.65 -44.79 -31.00
N ALA A 233 -8.43 -43.70 -31.23
CA ALA A 233 -9.73 -43.80 -31.88
C ALA A 233 -9.66 -44.31 -33.31
N ILE A 234 -8.74 -43.76 -34.12
CA ILE A 234 -8.49 -44.23 -35.49
C ILE A 234 -8.08 -45.70 -35.51
N THR A 235 -7.16 -46.08 -34.60
CA THR A 235 -6.71 -47.49 -34.52
C THR A 235 -7.86 -48.43 -34.14
N LYS A 236 -8.71 -48.01 -33.22
CA LYS A 236 -9.89 -48.78 -32.81
C LYS A 236 -10.87 -48.95 -33.95
N GLU A 237 -11.18 -47.90 -34.70
CA GLU A 237 -12.04 -47.95 -35.89
C GLU A 237 -11.47 -48.89 -36.98
N LEU A 238 -10.15 -48.82 -37.21
CA LEU A 238 -9.49 -49.72 -38.16
C LEU A 238 -9.59 -51.21 -37.73
N ILE A 239 -9.39 -51.48 -36.43
CA ILE A 239 -9.52 -52.84 -35.91
C ILE A 239 -10.97 -53.35 -36.06
N GLU A 240 -11.96 -52.50 -35.79
CA GLU A 240 -13.37 -52.84 -35.96
C GLU A 240 -13.74 -53.16 -37.42
N ILE A 241 -13.21 -52.36 -38.35
CA ILE A 241 -13.41 -52.60 -39.80
C ILE A 241 -12.75 -53.92 -40.23
N ILE A 242 -11.51 -54.19 -39.80
CA ILE A 242 -10.80 -55.42 -40.16
C ILE A 242 -11.52 -56.65 -39.58
N SER A 243 -11.91 -56.60 -38.27
CA SER A 243 -12.62 -57.69 -37.64
C SER A 243 -14.00 -57.95 -38.28
N GLY A 244 -14.68 -56.89 -38.73
CA GLY A 244 -15.93 -57.02 -39.45
C GLY A 244 -15.75 -57.65 -40.85
N ALA A 245 -14.63 -57.35 -41.53
CA ALA A 245 -14.31 -57.94 -42.84
C ALA A 245 -13.90 -59.42 -42.74
N GLU A 246 -13.25 -59.81 -41.62
CA GLU A 246 -12.87 -61.22 -41.39
C GLU A 246 -14.05 -62.11 -40.97
N SER A 247 -15.17 -61.51 -40.51
CA SER A 247 -16.37 -62.24 -40.07
C SER A 247 -17.38 -62.45 -41.20
N LEU A 248 -17.11 -61.99 -42.41
CA LEU A 248 -17.89 -62.25 -43.61
C LEU A 248 -17.23 -63.37 -44.45
#